data_8049803fce70b47c4c13e0995b64ff06
#
_entry.id   8049803fce70b47c4c13e0995b64ff06
#
_cell.length_a   1.000
_cell.length_b   1.000
_cell.length_c   1.000
_cell.angle_alpha   90.00
_cell.angle_beta   90.00
_cell.angle_gamma   90.00
#
_symmetry.space_group_name_H-M   'P 1'
#
loop_
_entity.id
_entity.type
_entity.pdbx_description
1 polymer ?
#
loop_
_entity_poly.entity_id
_entity_poly.type
_entity_poly.pdbx_seq_one_letter_code
_entity_poly.pdbx_strand_id
1 'polypeptide(L)'
;MPACFECNNGFSSDEKYVSCFLDVLKESVYQGYTRRADTSKRLSDDIDLSNLIAEQIKLIDGKVKFAVDANKLRRILLKLAQGHAGYEFDHINFDNSNITIWYEFAFNLSLDMVQEFEEIPQMDIMPEVGSRISVTPFILQNVETGEALAFMLWNEVQEDQYRYQVFYNEAGGVSVKIVIYELLYARIDFDLG
;
A
#
# COMPACT_ATOMS: atom_id res chain seq x y z
N MET A 1 16.09 9.06 -4.76
CA MET A 1 17.27 8.40 -5.39
C MET A 1 16.93 8.04 -6.82
N PRO A 2 17.77 8.31 -7.83
CA PRO A 2 17.55 7.78 -9.18
C PRO A 2 17.77 6.27 -9.14
N ALA A 3 16.75 5.49 -9.46
CA ALA A 3 16.88 4.05 -9.62
C ALA A 3 17.78 3.73 -10.83
N CYS A 4 18.65 2.72 -10.73
CA CYS A 4 19.44 2.28 -11.86
C CYS A 4 18.50 1.69 -12.95
N PHE A 5 18.98 1.71 -14.22
CA PHE A 5 18.18 1.23 -15.35
C PHE A 5 17.68 -0.21 -15.19
N GLU A 6 18.53 -1.12 -14.69
CA GLU A 6 18.19 -2.52 -14.45
C GLU A 6 17.13 -2.67 -13.34
N CYS A 7 17.31 -1.96 -12.22
CA CYS A 7 16.32 -1.94 -11.15
C CYS A 7 14.98 -1.38 -11.64
N ASN A 8 15.00 -0.29 -12.40
CA ASN A 8 13.78 0.33 -12.90
C ASN A 8 13.02 -0.58 -13.89
N ASN A 9 13.71 -1.28 -14.77
CA ASN A 9 13.09 -2.21 -15.71
C ASN A 9 12.47 -3.43 -15.01
N GLY A 10 13.16 -4.01 -14.03
CA GLY A 10 12.62 -5.11 -13.25
C GLY A 10 11.35 -4.70 -12.49
N PHE A 11 11.35 -3.53 -11.86
CA PHE A 11 10.16 -2.98 -11.20
C PHE A 11 9.01 -2.68 -12.16
N SER A 12 9.30 -2.15 -13.35
CA SER A 12 8.27 -1.84 -14.36
C SER A 12 7.47 -3.09 -14.77
N SER A 13 8.13 -4.23 -14.91
CA SER A 13 7.46 -5.51 -15.20
C SER A 13 6.57 -5.97 -14.04
N ASP A 14 7.07 -5.90 -12.82
CA ASP A 14 6.33 -6.30 -11.63
C ASP A 14 5.16 -5.35 -11.34
N GLU A 15 5.34 -4.04 -11.52
CA GLU A 15 4.26 -3.04 -11.42
C GLU A 15 3.15 -3.31 -12.43
N LYS A 16 3.53 -3.60 -13.68
CA LYS A 16 2.56 -3.94 -14.73
C LYS A 16 1.77 -5.19 -14.35
N TYR A 17 2.45 -6.24 -13.89
CA TYR A 17 1.82 -7.48 -13.46
C TYR A 17 0.88 -7.23 -12.26
N VAL A 18 1.36 -6.63 -11.16
CA VAL A 18 0.57 -6.43 -9.93
C VAL A 18 -0.64 -5.55 -10.21
N SER A 19 -0.47 -4.46 -10.97
CA SER A 19 -1.58 -3.55 -11.27
C SER A 19 -2.65 -4.22 -12.15
N CYS A 20 -2.27 -5.01 -13.14
CA CYS A 20 -3.22 -5.75 -13.97
C CYS A 20 -3.88 -6.89 -13.20
N PHE A 21 -3.11 -7.64 -12.39
CA PHE A 21 -3.63 -8.73 -11.57
C PHE A 21 -4.71 -8.23 -10.59
N LEU A 22 -4.43 -7.16 -9.84
CA LEU A 22 -5.37 -6.61 -8.86
C LEU A 22 -6.64 -6.08 -9.52
N ASP A 23 -6.52 -5.43 -10.67
CA ASP A 23 -7.66 -4.89 -11.41
C ASP A 23 -8.57 -6.00 -11.97
N VAL A 24 -7.99 -7.07 -12.52
CA VAL A 24 -8.73 -8.26 -12.99
C VAL A 24 -9.34 -9.01 -11.79
N LEU A 25 -8.63 -9.13 -10.68
CA LEU A 25 -9.16 -9.75 -9.47
C LEU A 25 -10.36 -8.97 -8.92
N LYS A 26 -10.27 -7.63 -8.88
CA LYS A 26 -11.37 -6.75 -8.46
C LYS A 26 -12.61 -6.96 -9.35
N GLU A 27 -12.44 -7.00 -10.67
CA GLU A 27 -13.53 -7.29 -11.62
C GLU A 27 -14.15 -8.68 -11.39
N SER A 28 -13.32 -9.65 -11.03
CA SER A 28 -13.78 -11.03 -10.80
C SER A 28 -14.56 -11.20 -9.49
N VAL A 29 -14.31 -10.35 -8.49
CA VAL A 29 -14.87 -10.47 -7.13
C VAL A 29 -16.03 -9.52 -6.88
N TYR A 30 -15.96 -8.30 -7.41
CA TYR A 30 -16.96 -7.26 -7.15
C TYR A 30 -17.93 -7.10 -8.32
N GLN A 31 -19.21 -7.41 -8.07
CA GLN A 31 -20.27 -7.18 -9.05
C GLN A 31 -20.41 -5.69 -9.38
N GLY A 32 -20.42 -5.39 -10.66
CA GLY A 32 -20.57 -4.01 -11.14
C GLY A 32 -19.25 -3.25 -11.31
N TYR A 33 -18.12 -3.81 -10.89
CA TYR A 33 -16.84 -3.25 -11.24
C TYR A 33 -16.42 -3.71 -12.65
N THR A 34 -15.93 -2.77 -13.43
CA THR A 34 -15.33 -3.04 -14.75
C THR A 34 -13.88 -2.61 -14.72
N ARG A 35 -12.98 -3.49 -15.15
CA ARG A 35 -11.55 -3.17 -15.19
C ARG A 35 -11.27 -1.95 -16.05
N ARG A 36 -10.22 -1.23 -15.71
CA ARG A 36 -9.82 0.01 -16.37
C ARG A 36 -9.42 -0.23 -17.83
N ALA A 37 -9.68 0.77 -18.67
CA ALA A 37 -9.31 0.74 -20.07
C ALA A 37 -7.80 0.50 -20.29
N ASP A 38 -6.95 1.09 -19.44
CA ASP A 38 -5.49 0.89 -19.49
C ASP A 38 -5.09 -0.56 -19.19
N THR A 39 -5.75 -1.21 -18.23
CA THR A 39 -5.51 -2.63 -17.93
C THR A 39 -5.92 -3.49 -19.13
N SER A 40 -7.09 -3.24 -19.70
CA SER A 40 -7.57 -3.96 -20.89
C SER A 40 -6.60 -3.81 -22.06
N LYS A 41 -6.09 -2.59 -22.28
CA LYS A 41 -5.08 -2.33 -23.32
C LYS A 41 -3.78 -3.09 -23.04
N ARG A 42 -3.24 -3.02 -21.81
CA ARG A 42 -2.00 -3.72 -21.43
C ARG A 42 -2.09 -5.23 -21.62
N LEU A 43 -3.25 -5.82 -21.31
CA LEU A 43 -3.49 -7.26 -21.49
C LEU A 43 -3.69 -7.65 -22.96
N SER A 44 -4.23 -6.75 -23.80
CA SER A 44 -4.30 -6.99 -25.24
C SER A 44 -2.94 -6.88 -25.93
N ASP A 45 -2.08 -5.99 -25.45
CA ASP A 45 -0.74 -5.76 -26.00
C ASP A 45 0.30 -6.81 -25.52
N ASP A 46 -0.01 -7.55 -24.44
CA ASP A 46 0.87 -8.53 -23.80
C ASP A 46 0.11 -9.83 -23.51
N ILE A 47 0.12 -10.71 -24.51
CA ILE A 47 -0.62 -11.99 -24.45
C ILE A 47 -0.06 -12.94 -23.37
N ASP A 48 1.23 -12.89 -23.08
CA ASP A 48 1.85 -13.73 -22.07
C ASP A 48 1.41 -13.31 -20.67
N LEU A 49 1.36 -12.01 -20.42
CA LEU A 49 0.81 -11.46 -19.18
C LEU A 49 -0.68 -11.79 -19.03
N SER A 50 -1.44 -11.67 -20.11
CA SER A 50 -2.87 -12.00 -20.13
C SER A 50 -3.11 -13.46 -19.78
N ASN A 51 -2.37 -14.37 -20.38
CA ASN A 51 -2.44 -15.81 -20.12
C ASN A 51 -2.04 -16.14 -18.68
N LEU A 52 -0.94 -15.55 -18.19
CA LEU A 52 -0.48 -15.72 -16.81
C LEU A 52 -1.56 -15.34 -15.80
N ILE A 53 -2.19 -14.17 -15.97
CA ILE A 53 -3.25 -13.70 -15.06
C ILE A 53 -4.48 -14.60 -15.16
N ALA A 54 -4.87 -15.04 -16.37
CA ALA A 54 -5.99 -15.96 -16.56
C ALA A 54 -5.75 -17.34 -15.93
N GLU A 55 -4.50 -17.80 -15.87
CA GLU A 55 -4.14 -19.02 -15.16
C GLU A 55 -4.19 -18.86 -13.64
N GLN A 56 -3.89 -17.66 -13.16
CA GLN A 56 -3.83 -17.34 -11.72
C GLN A 56 -5.17 -16.96 -11.11
N ILE A 57 -6.13 -16.49 -11.91
CA ILE A 57 -7.49 -16.11 -11.44
C ILE A 57 -8.49 -17.00 -12.16
N LYS A 58 -9.16 -17.88 -11.42
CA LYS A 58 -10.10 -18.86 -11.95
C LYS A 58 -11.44 -18.82 -11.22
N LEU A 59 -12.52 -18.98 -11.96
CA LEU A 59 -13.83 -19.21 -11.39
C LEU A 59 -14.05 -20.74 -11.28
N ILE A 60 -14.10 -21.27 -10.05
CA ILE A 60 -14.28 -22.68 -9.76
C ILE A 60 -15.50 -22.82 -8.83
N ASP A 61 -16.51 -23.56 -9.25
CA ASP A 61 -17.76 -23.77 -8.50
C ASP A 61 -18.45 -22.45 -8.05
N GLY A 62 -18.43 -21.45 -8.94
CA GLY A 62 -19.00 -20.12 -8.66
C GLY A 62 -18.19 -19.26 -7.68
N LYS A 63 -17.00 -19.70 -7.27
CA LYS A 63 -16.09 -18.96 -6.40
C LYS A 63 -14.82 -18.59 -7.14
N VAL A 64 -14.36 -17.36 -6.92
CA VAL A 64 -13.07 -16.90 -7.45
C VAL A 64 -11.96 -17.53 -6.61
N LYS A 65 -11.08 -18.28 -7.26
CA LYS A 65 -9.82 -18.77 -6.71
C LYS A 65 -8.68 -18.09 -7.42
N PHE A 66 -7.68 -17.66 -6.68
CA PHE A 66 -6.53 -16.98 -7.27
C PHE A 66 -5.23 -17.34 -6.55
N ALA A 67 -4.11 -17.11 -7.25
CA ALA A 67 -2.77 -17.29 -6.73
C ALA A 67 -1.87 -16.16 -7.26
N VAL A 68 -1.65 -15.14 -6.44
CA VAL A 68 -0.75 -14.03 -6.78
C VAL A 68 0.71 -14.47 -6.70
N ASP A 69 1.57 -13.92 -7.55
CA ASP A 69 3.03 -14.02 -7.37
C ASP A 69 3.45 -13.19 -6.15
N ALA A 70 3.60 -13.87 -5.01
CA ALA A 70 3.91 -13.24 -3.73
C ALA A 70 5.26 -12.48 -3.75
N ASN A 71 6.23 -12.93 -4.56
CA ASN A 71 7.53 -12.26 -4.64
C ASN A 71 7.42 -10.92 -5.38
N LYS A 72 6.68 -10.90 -6.49
CA LYS A 72 6.41 -9.66 -7.22
C LYS A 72 5.60 -8.69 -6.37
N LEU A 73 4.55 -9.18 -5.73
CA LEU A 73 3.71 -8.35 -4.87
C LEU A 73 4.51 -7.73 -3.73
N ARG A 74 5.32 -8.53 -3.00
CA ARG A 74 6.17 -8.04 -1.91
C ARG A 74 7.18 -6.99 -2.37
N ARG A 75 7.81 -7.18 -3.54
CA ARG A 75 8.74 -6.18 -4.10
C ARG A 75 8.05 -4.85 -4.38
N ILE A 76 6.85 -4.89 -4.94
CA ILE A 76 6.10 -3.67 -5.24
C ILE A 76 5.62 -2.97 -3.95
N LEU A 77 5.09 -3.73 -2.99
CA LEU A 77 4.70 -3.18 -1.69
C LEU A 77 5.88 -2.52 -0.98
N LEU A 78 7.04 -3.18 -0.96
CA LEU A 78 8.26 -2.61 -0.37
C LEU A 78 8.69 -1.33 -1.07
N LYS A 79 8.71 -1.32 -2.42
CA LYS A 79 9.05 -0.13 -3.20
C LYS A 79 8.13 1.05 -2.89
N LEU A 80 6.81 0.80 -2.84
CA LEU A 80 5.82 1.82 -2.50
C LEU A 80 6.04 2.34 -1.09
N ALA A 81 6.22 1.44 -0.12
CA ALA A 81 6.44 1.83 1.28
C ALA A 81 7.72 2.64 1.46
N GLN A 82 8.84 2.25 0.84
CA GLN A 82 10.08 3.02 0.85
C GLN A 82 9.91 4.40 0.20
N GLY A 83 9.13 4.45 -0.90
CA GLY A 83 8.83 5.71 -1.57
C GLY A 83 8.03 6.67 -0.68
N HIS A 84 6.98 6.17 -0.01
CA HIS A 84 6.16 6.96 0.90
C HIS A 84 6.92 7.36 2.16
N ALA A 85 7.58 6.42 2.81
CA ALA A 85 8.37 6.71 4.00
C ALA A 85 9.50 7.72 3.70
N GLY A 86 10.23 7.56 2.59
CA GLY A 86 11.27 8.50 2.18
C GLY A 86 10.72 9.86 1.69
N TYR A 87 9.43 9.93 1.29
CA TYR A 87 8.78 11.20 0.96
C TYR A 87 8.36 11.96 2.22
N GLU A 88 7.80 11.26 3.20
CA GLU A 88 7.28 11.86 4.44
C GLU A 88 8.40 12.15 5.45
N PHE A 89 9.44 11.32 5.50
CA PHE A 89 10.57 11.43 6.42
C PHE A 89 11.88 11.66 5.66
N ASP A 90 12.51 12.80 5.81
CA ASP A 90 13.66 13.22 5.01
C ASP A 90 14.95 12.38 5.21
N HIS A 91 15.08 11.56 6.27
CA HIS A 91 16.36 10.94 6.65
C HIS A 91 16.30 9.46 7.00
N ILE A 92 15.35 8.69 6.45
CA ILE A 92 15.29 7.25 6.71
C ILE A 92 16.38 6.52 5.94
N ASN A 93 17.25 5.83 6.66
CA ASN A 93 18.18 4.87 6.08
C ASN A 93 17.58 3.46 6.12
N PHE A 94 17.15 2.97 4.97
CA PHE A 94 16.56 1.63 4.84
C PHE A 94 17.59 0.50 4.75
N ASP A 95 18.89 0.79 4.57
CA ASP A 95 19.90 -0.22 4.29
C ASP A 95 20.17 -1.17 5.48
N ASN A 96 19.92 -0.70 6.70
CA ASN A 96 20.14 -1.47 7.94
C ASN A 96 18.84 -1.80 8.68
N SER A 97 17.67 -1.53 8.09
CA SER A 97 16.39 -1.80 8.73
C SER A 97 15.99 -3.27 8.62
N ASN A 98 15.44 -3.83 9.70
CA ASN A 98 14.66 -5.06 9.59
C ASN A 98 13.30 -4.70 9.00
N ILE A 99 12.88 -5.43 7.97
CA ILE A 99 11.65 -5.12 7.24
C ILE A 99 10.65 -6.25 7.44
N THR A 100 9.49 -5.92 7.98
CA THR A 100 8.35 -6.82 8.05
C THR A 100 7.29 -6.39 7.05
N ILE A 101 6.80 -7.32 6.22
CA ILE A 101 5.74 -7.08 5.24
C ILE A 101 4.58 -8.00 5.53
N TRP A 102 3.46 -7.42 5.94
CA TRP A 102 2.17 -8.08 6.04
C TRP A 102 1.26 -7.58 4.94
N TYR A 103 0.47 -8.46 4.33
CA TYR A 103 -0.61 -8.09 3.44
C TYR A 103 -1.72 -9.13 3.44
N GLU A 104 -2.94 -8.68 3.19
CA GLU A 104 -4.11 -9.54 3.07
C GLU A 104 -5.14 -8.93 2.10
N PHE A 105 -5.97 -9.79 1.52
CA PHE A 105 -7.06 -9.36 0.66
C PHE A 105 -8.33 -9.11 1.47
N ALA A 106 -9.10 -8.06 1.10
CA ALA A 106 -10.27 -7.59 1.84
C ALA A 106 -11.29 -8.68 2.17
N PHE A 107 -11.51 -9.62 1.26
CA PHE A 107 -12.48 -10.72 1.46
C PHE A 107 -12.01 -11.80 2.45
N ASN A 108 -10.77 -11.77 2.89
CA ASN A 108 -10.22 -12.62 3.94
C ASN A 108 -10.17 -11.90 5.30
N LEU A 109 -10.41 -10.60 5.33
CA LEU A 109 -10.39 -9.80 6.54
C LEU A 109 -11.77 -9.79 7.20
N SER A 110 -11.82 -9.94 8.52
CA SER A 110 -13.01 -9.64 9.30
C SER A 110 -13.23 -8.12 9.41
N LEU A 111 -14.44 -7.71 9.75
CA LEU A 111 -14.73 -6.29 10.00
C LEU A 111 -13.84 -5.72 11.10
N ASP A 112 -13.59 -6.48 12.16
CA ASP A 112 -12.73 -6.04 13.27
C ASP A 112 -11.29 -5.83 12.80
N MET A 113 -10.75 -6.72 11.96
CA MET A 113 -9.41 -6.57 11.38
C MET A 113 -9.31 -5.34 10.47
N VAL A 114 -10.35 -5.07 9.69
CA VAL A 114 -10.40 -3.85 8.86
C VAL A 114 -10.45 -2.62 9.75
N GLN A 115 -11.27 -2.60 10.79
CA GLN A 115 -11.35 -1.48 11.74
C GLN A 115 -10.01 -1.23 12.43
N GLU A 116 -9.35 -2.27 12.93
CA GLU A 116 -8.01 -2.17 13.52
C GLU A 116 -6.97 -1.64 12.52
N PHE A 117 -7.02 -2.12 11.28
CA PHE A 117 -6.13 -1.62 10.22
C PHE A 117 -6.40 -0.15 9.89
N GLU A 118 -7.66 0.29 9.90
CA GLU A 118 -8.08 1.65 9.61
C GLU A 118 -7.85 2.63 10.77
N GLU A 119 -7.52 2.14 11.95
CA GLU A 119 -7.22 3.00 13.10
C GLU A 119 -6.17 4.05 12.74
N ILE A 120 -6.47 5.28 13.15
CA ILE A 120 -5.60 6.42 12.94
C ILE A 120 -4.67 6.51 14.14
N PRO A 121 -3.36 6.25 13.98
CA PRO A 121 -2.44 6.30 15.09
C PRO A 121 -2.32 7.72 15.64
N GLN A 122 -2.34 7.82 16.96
CA GLN A 122 -1.97 9.03 17.65
C GLN A 122 -0.46 9.20 17.59
N MET A 123 0.00 10.40 17.38
CA MET A 123 1.43 10.73 17.39
C MET A 123 1.80 11.27 18.79
N ASP A 124 2.72 10.57 19.44
CA ASP A 124 3.30 11.04 20.70
C ASP A 124 4.47 12.01 20.49
N ILE A 125 5.03 12.01 19.29
CA ILE A 125 6.17 12.86 18.91
C ILE A 125 5.74 13.74 17.75
N MET A 126 5.82 15.05 17.92
CA MET A 126 5.63 15.99 16.82
C MET A 126 6.80 15.86 15.84
N PRO A 127 6.54 15.77 14.53
CA PRO A 127 7.59 15.70 13.53
C PRO A 127 8.48 16.95 13.57
N GLU A 128 9.74 16.79 13.14
CA GLU A 128 10.66 17.91 13.05
C GLU A 128 10.12 19.02 12.12
N VAL A 129 10.34 20.26 12.51
CA VAL A 129 9.95 21.42 11.71
C VAL A 129 10.68 21.38 10.37
N GLY A 130 9.93 21.29 9.28
CA GLY A 130 10.47 21.19 7.92
C GLY A 130 10.34 19.80 7.29
N SER A 131 9.97 18.75 8.05
CA SER A 131 9.55 17.49 7.48
C SER A 131 8.19 17.66 6.78
N ARG A 132 7.95 16.92 5.69
CA ARG A 132 6.68 16.99 4.97
C ARG A 132 5.52 16.44 5.79
N ILE A 133 5.80 15.51 6.68
CA ILE A 133 4.83 14.96 7.64
C ILE A 133 4.23 16.03 8.57
N SER A 134 4.92 17.16 8.77
CA SER A 134 4.40 18.27 9.55
C SER A 134 3.19 18.98 8.90
N VAL A 135 2.93 18.72 7.64
CA VAL A 135 1.81 19.30 6.88
C VAL A 135 0.57 18.41 6.90
N THR A 136 0.72 17.12 7.22
CA THR A 136 -0.34 16.12 7.12
C THR A 136 -1.04 15.77 8.44
N PRO A 137 -0.46 16.01 9.65
CA PRO A 137 -1.13 15.63 10.88
C PRO A 137 -2.37 16.48 11.13
N PHE A 138 -3.43 15.82 11.57
CA PHE A 138 -4.61 16.45 12.11
C PHE A 138 -4.38 16.71 13.59
N ILE A 139 -4.47 17.97 14.03
CA ILE A 139 -4.21 18.39 15.40
C ILE A 139 -5.51 18.79 16.08
N LEU A 140 -5.86 18.09 17.14
CA LEU A 140 -6.92 18.47 18.07
C LEU A 140 -6.30 19.17 19.28
N GLN A 141 -6.70 20.41 19.56
CA GLN A 141 -6.24 21.13 20.73
C GLN A 141 -7.41 21.37 21.69
N ASN A 142 -7.21 21.01 22.95
CA ASN A 142 -8.12 21.40 24.02
C ASN A 142 -7.91 22.88 24.34
N VAL A 143 -8.93 23.69 24.10
CA VAL A 143 -8.86 25.16 24.27
C VAL A 143 -8.69 25.58 25.76
N GLU A 144 -9.14 24.74 26.70
CA GLU A 144 -9.09 25.06 28.15
C GLU A 144 -7.74 24.65 28.75
N THR A 145 -7.21 23.47 28.38
CA THR A 145 -5.96 22.93 28.96
C THR A 145 -4.72 23.24 28.12
N GLY A 146 -4.92 23.58 26.85
CA GLY A 146 -3.83 23.75 25.89
C GLY A 146 -3.21 22.42 25.40
N GLU A 147 -3.70 21.28 25.87
CA GLU A 147 -3.23 19.96 25.43
C GLU A 147 -3.56 19.74 23.96
N ALA A 148 -2.61 19.22 23.21
CA ALA A 148 -2.76 18.92 21.79
C ALA A 148 -2.55 17.43 21.53
N LEU A 149 -3.41 16.86 20.70
CA LEU A 149 -3.29 15.49 20.19
C LEU A 149 -3.08 15.59 18.67
N ALA A 150 -2.07 14.91 18.15
CA ALA A 150 -1.80 14.85 16.73
C ALA A 150 -2.10 13.43 16.20
N PHE A 151 -2.70 13.37 15.02
CA PHE A 151 -3.09 12.13 14.36
C PHE A 151 -2.57 12.13 12.93
N MET A 152 -2.07 10.99 12.47
CA MET A 152 -1.69 10.80 11.07
C MET A 152 -2.88 10.31 10.27
N LEU A 153 -3.42 11.17 9.41
CA LEU A 153 -4.54 10.81 8.55
C LEU A 153 -4.07 9.94 7.37
N TRP A 154 -5.03 9.26 6.74
CA TRP A 154 -4.82 8.62 5.47
C TRP A 154 -4.60 9.66 4.36
N ASN A 155 -3.59 9.42 3.52
CA ASN A 155 -3.35 10.16 2.30
C ASN A 155 -4.07 9.45 1.16
N GLU A 156 -5.19 9.98 0.72
CA GLU A 156 -5.90 9.46 -0.43
C GLU A 156 -5.31 10.06 -1.72
N VAL A 157 -4.54 9.24 -2.42
CA VAL A 157 -3.88 9.67 -3.68
C VAL A 157 -4.85 9.61 -4.84
N GLN A 158 -5.71 8.59 -4.84
CA GLN A 158 -6.74 8.40 -5.86
C GLN A 158 -7.94 7.68 -5.22
N GLU A 159 -9.11 8.34 -5.28
CA GLU A 159 -10.37 7.87 -4.70
C GLU A 159 -10.66 6.42 -5.08
N ASP A 160 -10.97 5.58 -4.09
CA ASP A 160 -11.25 4.13 -4.20
C ASP A 160 -10.16 3.29 -4.88
N GLN A 161 -8.99 3.85 -5.16
CA GLN A 161 -7.92 3.15 -5.87
C GLN A 161 -6.64 3.02 -5.08
N TYR A 162 -6.19 4.10 -4.44
CA TYR A 162 -4.92 4.09 -3.76
C TYR A 162 -4.87 5.10 -2.62
N ARG A 163 -4.61 4.61 -1.43
CA ARG A 163 -4.35 5.44 -0.24
C ARG A 163 -3.27 4.82 0.61
N TYR A 164 -2.57 5.67 1.35
CA TYR A 164 -1.52 5.24 2.26
C TYR A 164 -1.51 6.07 3.54
N GLN A 165 -0.87 5.54 4.56
CA GLN A 165 -0.61 6.21 5.82
C GLN A 165 0.80 5.87 6.27
N VAL A 166 1.56 6.86 6.74
CA VAL A 166 2.92 6.69 7.27
C VAL A 166 2.97 7.23 8.68
N PHE A 167 3.55 6.48 9.61
CA PHE A 167 3.63 6.89 11.01
C PHE A 167 4.81 6.20 11.72
N TYR A 168 5.24 6.80 12.85
CA TYR A 168 6.18 6.12 13.75
C TYR A 168 5.46 5.00 14.50
N ASN A 169 6.06 3.80 14.52
CA ASN A 169 5.55 2.69 15.30
C ASN A 169 6.09 2.71 16.75
N GLU A 170 5.50 1.90 17.61
CA GLU A 170 5.87 1.81 19.02
C GLU A 170 7.33 1.35 19.26
N ALA A 171 7.93 0.67 18.29
CA ALA A 171 9.33 0.22 18.35
C ALA A 171 10.33 1.33 17.95
N GLY A 172 9.87 2.54 17.65
CA GLY A 172 10.70 3.66 17.20
C GLY A 172 11.08 3.58 15.72
N GLY A 173 10.51 2.64 14.99
CA GLY A 173 10.64 2.54 13.54
C GLY A 173 9.52 3.26 12.80
N VAL A 174 9.42 3.02 11.50
CA VAL A 174 8.39 3.59 10.63
C VAL A 174 7.50 2.50 10.09
N SER A 175 6.19 2.73 10.14
CA SER A 175 5.18 1.88 9.53
C SER A 175 4.52 2.60 8.37
N VAL A 176 4.29 1.86 7.29
CA VAL A 176 3.53 2.31 6.13
C VAL A 176 2.35 1.37 5.92
N LYS A 177 1.14 1.90 6.04
CA LYS A 177 -0.08 1.20 5.63
C LYS A 177 -0.43 1.62 4.20
N ILE A 178 -0.83 0.66 3.39
CA ILE A 178 -1.20 0.86 1.98
C ILE A 178 -2.51 0.11 1.72
N VAL A 179 -3.46 0.77 1.06
CA VAL A 179 -4.66 0.13 0.52
C VAL A 179 -4.73 0.36 -0.98
N ILE A 180 -4.89 -0.73 -1.74
CA ILE A 180 -4.98 -0.69 -3.19
C ILE A 180 -6.35 -1.25 -3.62
N TYR A 181 -7.15 -0.43 -4.32
CA TYR A 181 -8.47 -0.76 -4.86
C TYR A 181 -9.53 -1.16 -3.82
N GLU A 182 -9.32 -0.84 -2.54
CA GLU A 182 -10.12 -1.38 -1.42
C GLU A 182 -10.16 -2.93 -1.42
N LEU A 183 -9.16 -3.53 -2.04
CA LEU A 183 -9.03 -4.97 -2.24
C LEU A 183 -7.81 -5.57 -1.53
N LEU A 184 -6.69 -4.86 -1.56
CA LEU A 184 -5.42 -5.28 -0.95
C LEU A 184 -5.05 -4.32 0.17
N TYR A 185 -4.90 -4.85 1.36
CA TYR A 185 -4.46 -4.16 2.57
C TYR A 185 -3.05 -4.62 2.89
N ALA A 186 -2.12 -3.72 3.09
CA ALA A 186 -0.73 -4.04 3.39
C ALA A 186 -0.14 -3.11 4.45
N ARG A 187 0.68 -3.68 5.34
CA ARG A 187 1.48 -2.95 6.31
C ARG A 187 2.95 -3.37 6.17
N ILE A 188 3.81 -2.39 6.07
CA ILE A 188 5.24 -2.55 5.98
C ILE A 188 5.87 -1.79 7.15
N ASP A 189 6.57 -2.53 8.00
CA ASP A 189 7.25 -1.98 9.16
C ASP A 189 8.76 -1.97 8.90
N PHE A 190 9.38 -0.82 9.13
CA PHE A 190 10.82 -0.60 9.08
C PHE A 190 11.33 -0.39 10.49
N ASP A 191 12.07 -1.35 11.01
CA ASP A 191 12.80 -1.23 12.27
C ASP A 191 14.11 -0.48 12.00
N LEU A 192 14.24 0.71 12.55
CA LEU A 192 15.39 1.58 12.27
C LEU A 192 16.60 1.33 13.19
N GLY A 193 16.52 0.35 14.11
CA GLY A 193 17.64 -0.12 14.95
C GLY A 193 17.92 0.76 16.15
#